data_f3e34920cf8d41849a49f481dde94721
#
_entry.id   f3e34920cf8d41849a49f481dde94721
#
_cell.length_a   1.000
_cell.length_b   1.000
_cell.length_c   1.000
_cell.angle_alpha   90.00
_cell.angle_beta   90.00
_cell.angle_gamma   90.00
#
_symmetry.space_group_name_H-M   'P 1'
#
loop_
_entity.id
_entity.type
_entity.pdbx_description
1 polymer ?
#
loop_
_entity_poly.entity_id
_entity_poly.type
_entity_poly.pdbx_seq_one_letter_code
_entity_poly.pdbx_strand_id
1 'polypeptide(L)'
;WNCDWSSDVCSSDLIKNNRKVAGVAMGLILGDEKHPEAIVLTDILGSEDALGDMDFKCAGDSDGFTAFQMDIKVEGITLDVMRNALEEARLGIVHVLGEMEKSNPAPRGTMGANAPQISKMSVNPKFIGKVIGKGGETIKGIIERTGVSSIDVDDAGNVTITGPGGCDIDGAREVIEGICLEPEVGKIYRN
;
A
#
# COMPACT_ATOMS: atom_id res chain seq x y z
N TRP A 1 15.61 -0.28 9.95
CA TRP A 1 14.55 0.11 8.99
C TRP A 1 13.37 -0.81 9.24
N ASN A 2 12.32 -0.26 9.78
CA ASN A 2 11.06 -0.98 9.90
C ASN A 2 10.48 -1.11 8.49
N CYS A 3 10.56 -2.29 7.90
CA CYS A 3 9.97 -2.58 6.58
C CYS A 3 8.43 -2.43 6.55
N ASP A 4 7.80 -2.24 7.70
CA ASP A 4 6.36 -2.07 7.83
C ASP A 4 5.84 -0.91 6.99
N TRP A 5 6.62 0.19 6.90
CA TRP A 5 6.18 1.36 6.17
C TRP A 5 6.09 1.14 4.65
N SER A 6 7.00 0.39 4.07
CA SER A 6 7.00 0.12 2.62
C SER A 6 5.96 -0.92 2.23
N SER A 7 5.66 -1.89 3.09
CA SER A 7 4.64 -2.91 2.83
C SER A 7 3.22 -2.37 3.04
N ASP A 8 3.03 -1.47 4.00
CA ASP A 8 1.70 -0.88 4.28
C ASP A 8 1.29 0.18 3.25
N VAL A 9 2.25 0.87 2.64
CA VAL A 9 2.01 1.88 1.60
C VAL A 9 2.02 1.29 0.20
N CYS A 10 2.59 0.09 0.02
CA CYS A 10 2.56 -0.58 -1.26
C CYS A 10 1.13 -1.01 -1.60
N SER A 11 0.65 -0.53 -2.73
CA SER A 11 -0.60 -0.99 -3.37
C SER A 11 -0.71 -2.51 -3.51
N SER A 12 0.38 -3.25 -3.29
CA SER A 12 0.43 -4.72 -3.28
C SER A 12 -0.44 -5.37 -2.20
N ASP A 13 -0.85 -4.63 -1.19
CA ASP A 13 -1.75 -5.15 -0.16
C ASP A 13 -3.17 -5.43 -0.71
N LEU A 14 -3.66 -4.60 -1.62
CA LEU A 14 -4.99 -4.72 -2.21
C LEU A 14 -4.97 -4.88 -3.73
N ILE A 15 -3.91 -4.44 -4.41
CA ILE A 15 -3.80 -4.46 -5.85
C ILE A 15 -2.81 -5.53 -6.28
N LYS A 16 -3.21 -6.38 -7.21
CA LYS A 16 -2.32 -7.38 -7.79
C LYS A 16 -1.23 -6.69 -8.61
N ASN A 17 0.00 -6.74 -8.13
CA ASN A 17 1.17 -6.34 -8.88
C ASN A 17 1.63 -7.48 -9.79
N ASN A 18 2.20 -7.13 -10.94
CA ASN A 18 2.77 -8.12 -11.85
C ASN A 18 3.99 -8.82 -11.24
N ARG A 19 4.76 -8.10 -10.42
CA ARG A 19 5.97 -8.58 -9.75
C ARG A 19 6.09 -7.96 -8.37
N LYS A 20 6.54 -8.76 -7.41
CA LYS A 20 6.98 -8.27 -6.11
C LYS A 20 8.41 -7.75 -6.25
N VAL A 21 8.69 -6.59 -5.69
CA VAL A 21 10.00 -5.95 -5.72
C VAL A 21 10.45 -5.70 -4.28
N ALA A 22 11.71 -6.00 -4.00
CA ALA A 22 12.36 -5.64 -2.74
C ALA A 22 13.61 -4.82 -3.02
N GLY A 23 14.11 -4.10 -2.02
CA GLY A 23 15.32 -3.32 -2.09
C GLY A 23 16.28 -3.67 -0.97
N VAL A 24 17.56 -3.44 -1.20
CA VAL A 24 18.63 -3.61 -0.21
C VAL A 24 19.68 -2.51 -0.38
N ALA A 25 20.25 -2.07 0.74
CA ALA A 25 21.41 -1.18 0.78
C ALA A 25 22.66 -2.01 1.07
N MET A 26 23.65 -1.88 0.21
CA MET A 26 24.91 -2.64 0.27
C MET A 26 26.05 -1.69 0.58
N GLY A 27 27.04 -2.18 1.35
CA GLY A 27 28.27 -1.48 1.62
C GLY A 27 29.49 -2.30 1.19
N LEU A 28 30.60 -1.60 0.98
CA LEU A 28 31.88 -2.19 0.68
C LEU A 28 32.96 -1.54 1.54
N ILE A 29 33.82 -2.38 2.10
CA ILE A 29 35.07 -2.00 2.72
C ILE A 29 36.18 -2.65 1.93
N LEU A 30 37.07 -1.85 1.33
CA LEU A 30 38.22 -2.36 0.62
C LEU A 30 39.25 -2.88 1.61
N GLY A 31 40.00 -3.89 1.20
CA GLY A 31 41.09 -4.42 1.99
C GLY A 31 42.24 -3.43 2.14
N ASP A 32 43.01 -3.59 3.22
CA ASP A 32 44.25 -2.91 3.50
C ASP A 32 45.48 -3.84 3.33
N GLU A 33 46.68 -3.35 3.63
CA GLU A 33 47.91 -4.15 3.54
C GLU A 33 47.88 -5.40 4.43
N LYS A 34 47.11 -5.40 5.51
CA LYS A 34 47.00 -6.52 6.47
C LYS A 34 45.86 -7.46 6.14
N HIS A 35 44.80 -6.93 5.57
CA HIS A 35 43.58 -7.64 5.20
C HIS A 35 43.22 -7.29 3.75
N PRO A 36 43.85 -7.94 2.77
CA PRO A 36 43.75 -7.53 1.36
C PRO A 36 42.38 -7.85 0.71
N GLU A 37 41.54 -8.59 1.40
CA GLU A 37 40.22 -8.97 0.86
C GLU A 37 39.17 -7.87 1.07
N ALA A 38 38.43 -7.54 0.03
CA ALA A 38 37.30 -6.64 0.14
C ALA A 38 36.12 -7.31 0.86
N ILE A 39 35.49 -6.60 1.77
CA ILE A 39 34.33 -7.09 2.54
C ILE A 39 33.08 -6.41 2.01
N VAL A 40 32.12 -7.23 1.58
CA VAL A 40 30.79 -6.78 1.17
C VAL A 40 29.84 -6.89 2.37
N LEU A 41 29.10 -5.82 2.65
CA LEU A 41 28.11 -5.75 3.71
C LEU A 41 26.71 -5.68 3.09
N THR A 42 25.81 -6.53 3.55
CA THR A 42 24.41 -6.56 3.11
C THR A 42 23.51 -5.91 4.16
N ASP A 43 22.60 -5.03 3.72
CA ASP A 43 21.65 -4.30 4.57
C ASP A 43 22.34 -3.38 5.59
N ILE A 44 23.08 -2.41 5.07
CA ILE A 44 23.92 -1.52 5.88
C ILE A 44 23.12 -0.48 6.67
N LEU A 45 23.64 -0.13 7.84
CA LEU A 45 23.19 1.00 8.64
C LEU A 45 23.78 2.32 8.11
N GLY A 46 23.20 3.46 8.48
CA GLY A 46 23.71 4.78 8.10
C GLY A 46 25.14 5.06 8.58
N SER A 47 25.58 4.45 9.69
CA SER A 47 26.98 4.53 10.16
C SER A 47 27.96 3.75 9.29
N GLU A 48 27.52 2.62 8.74
CA GLU A 48 28.30 1.79 7.82
C GLU A 48 28.37 2.41 6.42
N ASP A 49 27.28 3.05 5.97
CA ASP A 49 27.30 3.91 4.79
C ASP A 49 28.33 5.03 4.91
N ALA A 50 28.33 5.78 6.03
CA ALA A 50 29.21 6.93 6.22
C ALA A 50 30.70 6.54 6.28
N LEU A 51 31.04 5.36 6.78
CA LEU A 51 32.43 4.90 7.00
C LEU A 51 32.92 3.97 5.89
N GLY A 52 32.05 3.44 5.05
CA GLY A 52 32.38 2.54 3.97
C GLY A 52 33.07 3.23 2.79
N ASP A 53 33.78 2.45 1.98
CA ASP A 53 34.48 2.93 0.79
C ASP A 53 33.55 3.08 -0.43
N MET A 54 32.46 2.34 -0.42
CA MET A 54 31.38 2.43 -1.42
C MET A 54 30.08 1.94 -0.80
N ASP A 55 28.99 2.54 -1.20
CA ASP A 55 27.65 2.02 -0.95
C ASP A 55 26.82 2.01 -2.25
N PHE A 56 25.90 1.10 -2.33
CA PHE A 56 24.88 1.12 -3.36
C PHE A 56 23.54 0.65 -2.84
N LYS A 57 22.49 1.22 -3.40
CA LYS A 57 21.11 0.83 -3.14
C LYS A 57 20.55 0.24 -4.43
N CYS A 58 19.97 -0.92 -4.32
CA CYS A 58 19.35 -1.58 -5.46
C CYS A 58 17.97 -2.12 -5.09
N ALA A 59 17.12 -2.19 -6.08
CA ALA A 59 15.84 -2.86 -5.99
C ALA A 59 15.70 -3.84 -7.15
N GLY A 60 14.93 -4.89 -6.93
CA GLY A 60 14.73 -5.92 -7.93
C GLY A 60 13.74 -6.99 -7.51
N ASP A 61 13.58 -7.94 -8.38
CA ASP A 61 12.80 -9.16 -8.17
C ASP A 61 13.70 -10.42 -8.30
N SER A 62 13.09 -11.60 -8.38
CA SER A 62 13.82 -12.84 -8.59
C SER A 62 14.59 -12.92 -9.91
N ASP A 63 14.20 -12.13 -10.91
CA ASP A 63 14.74 -12.18 -12.27
C ASP A 63 15.90 -11.19 -12.47
N GLY A 64 15.97 -10.12 -11.65
CA GLY A 64 17.06 -9.17 -11.72
C GLY A 64 16.77 -7.81 -11.06
N PHE A 65 17.71 -6.90 -11.23
CA PHE A 65 17.61 -5.54 -10.68
C PHE A 65 16.73 -4.65 -11.56
N THR A 66 15.86 -3.87 -10.91
CA THR A 66 14.96 -2.89 -11.56
C THR A 66 15.37 -1.44 -11.30
N ALA A 67 16.14 -1.20 -10.23
CA ALA A 67 16.69 0.11 -9.92
C ALA A 67 18.06 -0.06 -9.24
N PHE A 68 18.94 0.91 -9.48
CA PHE A 68 20.29 0.92 -8.95
C PHE A 68 20.78 2.35 -8.76
N GLN A 69 21.43 2.62 -7.61
CA GLN A 69 22.10 3.87 -7.30
C GLN A 69 23.36 3.54 -6.51
N MET A 70 24.49 4.11 -6.87
CA MET A 70 25.80 3.84 -6.27
C MET A 70 26.52 5.13 -5.94
N ASP A 71 27.22 5.14 -4.80
CA ASP A 71 28.14 6.17 -4.39
C ASP A 71 29.50 5.56 -4.08
N ILE A 72 30.53 6.00 -4.80
CA ILE A 72 31.92 5.54 -4.67
C ILE A 72 32.72 6.65 -4.00
N LYS A 73 33.34 6.35 -2.86
CA LYS A 73 34.12 7.29 -2.04
C LYS A 73 35.65 7.11 -2.17
N VAL A 74 36.06 6.18 -3.04
CA VAL A 74 37.48 5.82 -3.30
C VAL A 74 37.80 5.90 -4.78
N GLU A 75 39.08 5.83 -5.16
CA GLU A 75 39.53 6.02 -6.54
C GLU A 75 39.13 4.92 -7.54
N GLY A 76 38.43 3.92 -7.11
CA GLY A 76 37.88 2.90 -7.99
C GLY A 76 37.66 1.54 -7.33
N ILE A 77 36.84 0.74 -8.00
CA ILE A 77 36.49 -0.60 -7.57
C ILE A 77 36.68 -1.54 -8.75
N THR A 78 37.23 -2.72 -8.50
CA THR A 78 37.41 -3.70 -9.57
C THR A 78 36.08 -4.35 -9.98
N LEU A 79 35.98 -4.79 -11.23
CA LEU A 79 34.78 -5.47 -11.72
C LEU A 79 34.47 -6.77 -10.95
N ASP A 80 35.49 -7.45 -10.43
CA ASP A 80 35.29 -8.67 -9.68
C ASP A 80 34.69 -8.38 -8.29
N VAL A 81 35.16 -7.35 -7.61
CA VAL A 81 34.54 -6.88 -6.35
C VAL A 81 33.08 -6.46 -6.59
N MET A 82 32.82 -5.71 -7.68
CA MET A 82 31.46 -5.31 -8.01
C MET A 82 30.55 -6.49 -8.34
N ARG A 83 31.06 -7.49 -9.05
CA ARG A 83 30.30 -8.72 -9.34
C ARG A 83 29.91 -9.46 -8.07
N ASN A 84 30.83 -9.60 -7.13
CA ASN A 84 30.56 -10.23 -5.83
C ASN A 84 29.51 -9.42 -5.04
N ALA A 85 29.65 -8.08 -5.01
CA ALA A 85 28.70 -7.23 -4.32
C ALA A 85 27.28 -7.31 -4.92
N LEU A 86 27.14 -7.38 -6.23
CA LEU A 86 25.86 -7.57 -6.89
C LEU A 86 25.24 -8.95 -6.62
N GLU A 87 26.06 -9.99 -6.53
CA GLU A 87 25.54 -11.32 -6.20
C GLU A 87 25.03 -11.37 -4.74
N GLU A 88 25.75 -10.79 -3.79
CA GLU A 88 25.28 -10.65 -2.41
C GLU A 88 24.01 -9.81 -2.32
N ALA A 89 23.90 -8.72 -3.09
CA ALA A 89 22.70 -7.93 -3.18
C ALA A 89 21.50 -8.73 -3.72
N ARG A 90 21.73 -9.56 -4.75
CA ARG A 90 20.70 -10.45 -5.30
C ARG A 90 20.21 -11.45 -4.23
N LEU A 91 21.11 -12.03 -3.45
CA LEU A 91 20.76 -12.94 -2.36
C LEU A 91 19.95 -12.20 -1.27
N GLY A 92 20.36 -10.98 -0.93
CA GLY A 92 19.63 -10.12 0.00
C GLY A 92 18.21 -9.82 -0.46
N ILE A 93 18.02 -9.42 -1.73
CA ILE A 93 16.70 -9.18 -2.32
C ILE A 93 15.84 -10.45 -2.28
N VAL A 94 16.37 -11.60 -2.66
CA VAL A 94 15.64 -12.87 -2.64
C VAL A 94 15.21 -13.24 -1.21
N HIS A 95 16.08 -12.98 -0.23
CA HIS A 95 15.74 -13.20 1.18
C HIS A 95 14.56 -12.30 1.61
N VAL A 96 14.63 -10.99 1.33
CA VAL A 96 13.55 -10.04 1.68
C VAL A 96 12.24 -10.41 0.98
N LEU A 97 12.29 -10.75 -0.31
CA LEU A 97 11.10 -11.25 -1.04
C LEU A 97 10.50 -12.49 -0.38
N GLY A 98 11.33 -13.40 0.13
CA GLY A 98 10.89 -14.59 0.85
C GLY A 98 10.17 -14.24 2.17
N GLU A 99 10.65 -13.25 2.92
CA GLU A 99 9.98 -12.78 4.13
C GLU A 99 8.65 -12.05 3.80
N MET A 100 8.64 -11.22 2.75
CA MET A 100 7.42 -10.59 2.26
C MET A 100 6.37 -11.62 1.83
N GLU A 101 6.79 -12.71 1.18
CA GLU A 101 5.89 -13.80 0.77
C GLU A 101 5.23 -14.51 1.95
N LYS A 102 5.95 -14.69 3.05
CA LYS A 102 5.40 -15.30 4.29
C LYS A 102 4.31 -14.41 4.91
N SER A 103 4.50 -13.08 4.85
CA SER A 103 3.57 -12.12 5.44
C SER A 103 2.37 -11.83 4.55
N ASN A 104 2.60 -11.64 3.26
CA ASN A 104 1.56 -11.26 2.30
C ASN A 104 1.76 -12.02 0.96
N PRO A 105 1.35 -13.31 0.89
CA PRO A 105 1.53 -14.12 -0.31
C PRO A 105 0.68 -13.65 -1.50
N ALA A 106 -0.45 -13.02 -1.23
CA ALA A 106 -1.37 -12.52 -2.25
C ALA A 106 -2.06 -11.23 -1.80
N PRO A 107 -2.53 -10.39 -2.72
CA PRO A 107 -3.34 -9.22 -2.40
C PRO A 107 -4.54 -9.60 -1.54
N ARG A 108 -4.81 -8.83 -0.49
CA ARG A 108 -5.97 -9.04 0.36
C ARG A 108 -7.23 -8.74 -0.42
N GLY A 109 -8.28 -9.54 -0.23
CA GLY A 109 -9.58 -9.31 -0.88
C GLY A 109 -10.38 -8.17 -0.25
N THR A 110 -10.01 -7.75 0.96
CA THR A 110 -10.72 -6.71 1.73
C THR A 110 -9.72 -5.80 2.43
N MET A 111 -10.10 -4.55 2.62
CA MET A 111 -9.32 -3.60 3.41
C MET A 111 -9.19 -4.06 4.86
N GLY A 112 -8.10 -3.71 5.50
CA GLY A 112 -7.90 -3.99 6.93
C GLY A 112 -8.99 -3.37 7.79
N ALA A 113 -9.31 -4.01 8.92
CA ALA A 113 -10.40 -3.58 9.81
C ALA A 113 -10.26 -2.14 10.35
N ASN A 114 -9.05 -1.60 10.37
CA ASN A 114 -8.76 -0.24 10.83
C ASN A 114 -8.59 0.77 9.69
N ALA A 115 -8.63 0.32 8.44
CA ALA A 115 -8.46 1.22 7.29
C ALA A 115 -9.72 2.07 7.08
N PRO A 116 -9.59 3.39 6.88
CA PRO A 116 -10.72 4.24 6.48
C PRO A 116 -11.33 3.74 5.18
N GLN A 117 -12.64 3.74 5.11
CA GLN A 117 -13.39 3.26 3.96
C GLN A 117 -14.15 4.41 3.30
N ILE A 118 -14.19 4.38 1.97
CA ILE A 118 -14.96 5.33 1.16
C ILE A 118 -15.76 4.54 0.14
N SER A 119 -17.07 4.75 0.14
CA SER A 119 -17.97 4.20 -0.89
C SER A 119 -18.60 5.34 -1.68
N LYS A 120 -18.69 5.16 -2.99
CA LYS A 120 -19.34 6.11 -3.89
C LYS A 120 -20.50 5.45 -4.58
N MET A 121 -21.62 6.15 -4.64
CA MET A 121 -22.80 5.74 -5.38
C MET A 121 -23.44 6.96 -6.05
N SER A 122 -24.32 6.72 -7.00
CA SER A 122 -25.10 7.78 -7.65
C SER A 122 -26.58 7.54 -7.44
N VAL A 123 -27.29 8.58 -7.06
CA VAL A 123 -28.74 8.57 -6.90
C VAL A 123 -29.38 9.55 -7.88
N ASN A 124 -30.63 9.31 -8.27
CA ASN A 124 -31.33 10.26 -9.11
C ASN A 124 -31.51 11.59 -8.33
N PRO A 125 -31.14 12.75 -8.92
CA PRO A 125 -31.22 14.05 -8.25
C PRO A 125 -32.58 14.37 -7.62
N LYS A 126 -33.67 13.84 -8.16
CA LYS A 126 -35.02 14.00 -7.58
C LYS A 126 -35.16 13.45 -6.15
N PHE A 127 -34.29 12.54 -5.74
CA PHE A 127 -34.30 11.92 -4.41
C PHE A 127 -33.35 12.57 -3.41
N ILE A 128 -32.49 13.49 -3.83
CA ILE A 128 -31.52 14.17 -2.95
C ILE A 128 -32.21 14.72 -1.71
N GLY A 129 -33.34 15.41 -1.90
CA GLY A 129 -34.12 15.97 -0.78
C GLY A 129 -34.66 14.92 0.19
N LYS A 130 -34.96 13.68 -0.27
CA LYS A 130 -35.40 12.57 0.58
C LYS A 130 -34.21 11.93 1.34
N VAL A 131 -33.05 11.81 0.68
CA VAL A 131 -31.83 11.28 1.27
C VAL A 131 -31.31 12.19 2.38
N ILE A 132 -31.32 13.50 2.14
CA ILE A 132 -30.92 14.48 3.14
C ILE A 132 -31.97 14.57 4.27
N GLY A 133 -33.24 14.57 3.90
CA GLY A 133 -34.36 14.74 4.83
C GLY A 133 -34.53 16.18 5.30
N LYS A 134 -35.62 16.43 6.02
CA LYS A 134 -35.94 17.76 6.56
C LYS A 134 -34.89 18.19 7.59
N GLY A 135 -34.14 19.25 7.26
CA GLY A 135 -33.07 19.73 8.14
C GLY A 135 -31.89 18.74 8.32
N GLY A 136 -31.74 17.78 7.41
CA GLY A 136 -30.67 16.77 7.48
C GLY A 136 -30.97 15.61 8.42
N GLU A 137 -32.21 15.43 8.87
CA GLU A 137 -32.59 14.41 9.85
C GLU A 137 -32.36 12.99 9.32
N THR A 138 -32.71 12.71 8.07
CA THR A 138 -32.52 11.37 7.48
C THR A 138 -31.06 10.99 7.40
N ILE A 139 -30.21 11.88 6.87
CA ILE A 139 -28.78 11.64 6.72
C ILE A 139 -28.08 11.45 8.08
N LYS A 140 -28.47 12.25 9.09
CA LYS A 140 -27.95 12.10 10.47
C LYS A 140 -28.34 10.76 11.08
N GLY A 141 -29.60 10.33 10.89
CA GLY A 141 -30.06 9.05 11.39
C GLY A 141 -29.35 7.85 10.72
N ILE A 142 -28.97 7.97 9.44
CA ILE A 142 -28.16 6.95 8.77
C ILE A 142 -26.78 6.91 9.41
N ILE A 143 -26.11 8.06 9.56
CA ILE A 143 -24.77 8.17 10.17
C ILE A 143 -24.75 7.54 11.57
N GLU A 144 -25.73 7.87 12.42
CA GLU A 144 -25.83 7.34 13.80
C GLU A 144 -26.01 5.83 13.82
N ARG A 145 -26.81 5.27 12.91
CA ARG A 145 -27.10 3.82 12.90
C ARG A 145 -25.97 2.99 12.35
N THR A 146 -25.23 3.51 11.37
CA THR A 146 -24.21 2.74 10.63
C THR A 146 -22.79 3.02 11.11
N GLY A 147 -22.61 4.08 11.92
CA GLY A 147 -21.30 4.46 12.44
C GLY A 147 -20.35 5.06 11.39
N VAL A 148 -20.86 5.44 10.22
CA VAL A 148 -20.07 6.17 9.21
C VAL A 148 -19.77 7.60 9.68
N SER A 149 -18.65 8.17 9.23
CA SER A 149 -18.22 9.52 9.66
C SER A 149 -18.96 10.62 8.92
N SER A 150 -19.19 10.46 7.62
CA SER A 150 -19.92 11.44 6.80
C SER A 150 -20.62 10.77 5.63
N ILE A 151 -21.68 11.42 5.18
CA ILE A 151 -22.37 11.13 3.93
C ILE A 151 -22.54 12.47 3.21
N ASP A 152 -21.82 12.65 2.11
CA ASP A 152 -21.82 13.86 1.31
C ASP A 152 -22.61 13.61 0.02
N VAL A 153 -23.53 14.52 -0.31
CA VAL A 153 -24.38 14.41 -1.50
C VAL A 153 -24.23 15.71 -2.31
N ASP A 154 -23.81 15.58 -3.57
CA ASP A 154 -23.73 16.72 -4.49
C ASP A 154 -25.04 16.93 -5.29
N ASP A 155 -25.14 18.08 -5.95
CA ASP A 155 -26.33 18.45 -6.74
C ASP A 155 -26.55 17.55 -7.97
N ALA A 156 -25.52 16.82 -8.41
CA ALA A 156 -25.60 15.86 -9.51
C ALA A 156 -26.12 14.49 -9.04
N GLY A 157 -26.25 14.27 -7.72
CA GLY A 157 -26.70 13.02 -7.13
C GLY A 157 -25.58 12.05 -6.83
N ASN A 158 -24.33 12.47 -6.85
CA ASN A 158 -23.26 11.61 -6.36
C ASN A 158 -23.22 11.62 -4.83
N VAL A 159 -23.24 10.44 -4.24
CA VAL A 159 -23.19 10.25 -2.80
C VAL A 159 -21.85 9.63 -2.44
N THR A 160 -21.13 10.28 -1.56
CA THR A 160 -19.87 9.78 -0.99
C THR A 160 -20.08 9.46 0.48
N ILE A 161 -19.91 8.19 0.85
CA ILE A 161 -20.02 7.69 2.22
C ILE A 161 -18.61 7.44 2.72
N THR A 162 -18.23 8.04 3.83
CA THR A 162 -16.90 7.89 4.43
C THR A 162 -17.03 7.41 5.87
N GLY A 163 -16.22 6.45 6.27
CA GLY A 163 -16.24 5.95 7.63
C GLY A 163 -14.92 5.32 8.10
N PRO A 164 -14.75 5.19 9.43
CA PRO A 164 -13.61 4.46 9.98
C PRO A 164 -13.71 2.97 9.65
N GLY A 165 -12.58 2.26 9.81
CA GLY A 165 -12.61 0.82 9.67
C GLY A 165 -13.61 0.16 10.62
N GLY A 166 -14.35 -0.81 10.12
CA GLY A 166 -15.38 -1.53 10.87
C GLY A 166 -16.75 -0.86 10.96
N CYS A 167 -16.96 0.33 10.35
CA CYS A 167 -18.29 0.90 10.20
C CYS A 167 -19.11 0.14 9.14
N ASP A 168 -20.44 0.24 9.22
CA ASP A 168 -21.36 -0.43 8.30
C ASP A 168 -21.65 0.44 7.06
N ILE A 169 -20.66 0.56 6.16
CA ILE A 169 -20.80 1.31 4.91
C ILE A 169 -21.86 0.67 3.99
N ASP A 170 -21.90 -0.65 3.94
CA ASP A 170 -22.86 -1.37 3.09
C ASP A 170 -24.28 -1.15 3.59
N GLY A 171 -24.52 -1.18 4.90
CA GLY A 171 -25.80 -0.83 5.51
C GLY A 171 -26.21 0.62 5.23
N ALA A 172 -25.29 1.57 5.27
CA ALA A 172 -25.56 2.96 4.90
C ALA A 172 -25.99 3.06 3.42
N ARG A 173 -25.32 2.35 2.54
CA ARG A 173 -25.63 2.29 1.12
C ARG A 173 -27.00 1.67 0.85
N GLU A 174 -27.31 0.53 1.47
CA GLU A 174 -28.60 -0.15 1.33
C GLU A 174 -29.77 0.75 1.75
N VAL A 175 -29.61 1.50 2.85
CA VAL A 175 -30.65 2.45 3.30
C VAL A 175 -30.85 3.56 2.28
N ILE A 176 -29.78 4.12 1.71
CA ILE A 176 -29.90 5.19 0.70
C ILE A 176 -30.54 4.64 -0.57
N GLU A 177 -30.14 3.44 -1.02
CA GLU A 177 -30.77 2.75 -2.16
C GLU A 177 -32.26 2.51 -1.91
N GLY A 178 -32.62 2.06 -0.71
CA GLY A 178 -34.02 1.87 -0.30
C GLY A 178 -34.87 3.15 -0.34
N ILE A 179 -34.29 4.29 0.09
CA ILE A 179 -34.97 5.61 0.00
C ILE A 179 -35.21 6.04 -1.45
N CYS A 180 -34.29 5.65 -2.35
CA CYS A 180 -34.34 6.01 -3.76
C CYS A 180 -35.11 5.00 -4.60
N LEU A 181 -35.59 3.91 -4.02
CA LEU A 181 -36.28 2.85 -4.72
C LEU A 181 -37.67 3.35 -5.18
N GLU A 182 -37.96 3.21 -6.47
CA GLU A 182 -39.30 3.37 -7.02
C GLU A 182 -39.98 2.01 -7.18
N PRO A 183 -41.21 1.83 -6.65
CA PRO A 183 -41.91 0.57 -6.83
C PRO A 183 -42.23 0.31 -8.31
N GLU A 184 -41.83 -0.84 -8.79
CA GLU A 184 -42.16 -1.31 -10.15
C GLU A 184 -43.39 -2.19 -10.13
N VAL A 185 -44.32 -2.00 -11.09
CA VAL A 185 -45.52 -2.80 -11.19
C VAL A 185 -45.14 -4.25 -11.51
N GLY A 186 -45.64 -5.20 -10.69
CA GLY A 186 -45.35 -6.62 -10.85
C GLY A 186 -44.14 -7.15 -10.06
N LYS A 187 -43.37 -6.28 -9.36
CA LYS A 187 -42.25 -6.69 -8.55
C LYS A 187 -42.66 -6.84 -7.08
N ILE A 188 -42.27 -7.95 -6.47
CA ILE A 188 -42.53 -8.22 -5.04
C ILE A 188 -41.37 -7.69 -4.24
N TYR A 189 -41.61 -6.75 -3.32
CA TYR A 189 -40.64 -6.22 -2.36
C TYR A 189 -40.87 -6.92 -1.00
N ARG A 190 -39.81 -7.41 -0.40
CA ARG A 190 -39.85 -7.92 0.98
C ARG A 190 -39.39 -6.84 1.93
N ASN A 191 -40.10 -6.69 3.03
CA ASN A 191 -39.77 -5.79 4.13
C ASN A 191 -38.71 -6.41 5.01
#